data_cc9787fe421b1d99867400d74d683519
#
_entry.id   cc9787fe421b1d99867400d74d683519
#
_cell.length_a   1.000
_cell.length_b   1.000
_cell.length_c   1.000
_cell.angle_alpha   90.00
_cell.angle_beta   90.00
_cell.angle_gamma   90.00
#
_symmetry.space_group_name_H-M   'P 1'
#
loop_
_entity.id
_entity.type
_entity.pdbx_description
1 polymer ?
#
loop_
_entity_poly.entity_id
_entity_poly.type
_entity_poly.pdbx_seq_one_letter_code
_entity_poly.pdbx_strand_id
1 'polypeptide(L)'
;VMDVDCKDQKIENISGVNSTKPEAIDEIASADLVTTAVGLVILPRIAPTIAQAIEKRMENGVKEPMNMIACENAIRGTSQLKKAVYENLSDAGKAYADEYVGFADCAVDRIVPPVKSENFIDVVVEEYFEWDVEKSGLKGELPQIEGMTLVDDLMAYIERKLFTLNTGHCITAYLGNLRGIPTIDKAIADEEIFGIVSAAMKESGAGLIKKYGFDPEKHAAYIKKIIGRFKNPYLQDDVTRVGREPLRKLSPTDRLIKPMMTAAGYGLPVDHLVIGAGAALHYDNPNDKQSVELQEKIGAQG
;
A
#
# COMPACT_ATOMS: atom_id res chain seq x y z
N VAL A 1 7.12 12.79 -13.51
CA VAL A 1 8.06 11.86 -12.83
C VAL A 1 9.03 12.69 -12.00
N MET A 2 9.05 12.45 -10.69
CA MET A 2 9.93 13.18 -9.75
C MET A 2 11.28 12.47 -9.66
N ASP A 3 12.12 12.64 -10.64
CA ASP A 3 13.52 12.26 -10.61
C ASP A 3 14.35 13.38 -11.25
N VAL A 4 15.70 13.27 -11.19
CA VAL A 4 16.64 14.26 -11.74
C VAL A 4 16.35 14.59 -13.22
N ASP A 5 15.68 13.68 -13.92
CA ASP A 5 15.25 13.81 -15.33
C ASP A 5 13.71 13.83 -15.46
N CYS A 6 13.01 14.67 -14.65
CA CYS A 6 11.56 14.83 -14.75
C CYS A 6 11.10 14.96 -16.21
N LYS A 7 10.43 13.94 -16.73
CA LYS A 7 9.81 13.97 -18.06
C LYS A 7 8.30 14.02 -17.88
N ASP A 8 7.68 15.05 -18.44
CA ASP A 8 6.23 15.09 -18.56
C ASP A 8 5.78 13.99 -19.52
N GLN A 9 4.86 13.17 -19.08
CA GLN A 9 4.17 12.20 -19.93
C GLN A 9 2.73 12.63 -20.10
N LYS A 10 2.31 12.84 -21.33
CA LYS A 10 0.92 13.07 -21.68
C LYS A 10 0.23 11.71 -21.88
N ILE A 11 -0.80 11.45 -21.07
CA ILE A 11 -1.68 10.30 -21.23
C ILE A 11 -2.92 10.77 -21.97
N GLU A 12 -3.24 10.11 -23.07
CA GLU A 12 -4.38 10.42 -23.94
C GLU A 12 -5.42 9.29 -23.91
N ASN A 13 -6.56 9.48 -24.56
CA ASN A 13 -7.67 8.52 -24.62
C ASN A 13 -8.28 8.23 -23.24
N ILE A 14 -8.38 9.26 -22.38
CA ILE A 14 -9.06 9.20 -21.10
C ILE A 14 -10.40 9.92 -21.25
N SER A 15 -11.46 9.25 -20.82
CA SER A 15 -12.79 9.82 -20.63
C SER A 15 -13.19 9.75 -19.17
N GLY A 16 -14.15 10.57 -18.75
CA GLY A 16 -14.64 10.59 -17.38
C GLY A 16 -16.16 10.59 -17.34
N VAL A 17 -16.71 9.75 -16.45
CA VAL A 17 -18.14 9.74 -16.14
C VAL A 17 -18.34 9.99 -14.65
N ASN A 18 -19.46 10.60 -14.30
CA ASN A 18 -19.79 10.82 -12.90
C ASN A 18 -20.27 9.49 -12.29
N SER A 19 -19.57 9.02 -11.26
CA SER A 19 -19.84 7.74 -10.57
C SER A 19 -21.22 7.64 -9.93
N THR A 20 -21.96 8.75 -9.78
CA THR A 20 -23.33 8.79 -9.25
C THR A 20 -24.40 8.74 -10.35
N LYS A 21 -24.01 8.64 -11.61
CA LYS A 21 -24.89 8.62 -12.75
C LYS A 21 -25.03 7.21 -13.34
N PRO A 22 -26.17 6.89 -13.99
CA PRO A 22 -26.40 5.59 -14.62
C PRO A 22 -25.33 5.19 -15.64
N GLU A 23 -24.72 6.16 -16.32
CA GLU A 23 -23.66 5.94 -17.31
C GLU A 23 -22.45 5.23 -16.69
N ALA A 24 -22.18 5.44 -15.40
CA ALA A 24 -21.10 4.74 -14.70
C ALA A 24 -21.34 3.21 -14.61
N ILE A 25 -22.62 2.79 -14.52
CA ILE A 25 -23.00 1.38 -14.53
C ILE A 25 -22.68 0.78 -15.89
N ASP A 26 -22.95 1.52 -16.96
CA ASP A 26 -22.75 1.07 -18.34
C ASP A 26 -21.27 0.91 -18.65
N GLU A 27 -20.46 1.88 -18.25
CA GLU A 27 -19.01 1.84 -18.41
C GLU A 27 -18.40 0.65 -17.64
N ILE A 28 -18.79 0.45 -16.38
CA ILE A 28 -18.32 -0.70 -15.60
C ILE A 28 -18.80 -2.02 -16.23
N ALA A 29 -20.05 -2.07 -16.70
CA ALA A 29 -20.60 -3.29 -17.32
C ALA A 29 -19.91 -3.65 -18.63
N SER A 30 -19.35 -2.71 -19.37
CA SER A 30 -18.62 -2.93 -20.62
C SER A 30 -17.13 -3.23 -20.44
N ALA A 31 -16.58 -2.99 -19.24
CA ALA A 31 -15.15 -3.12 -19.01
C ALA A 31 -14.71 -4.58 -18.84
N ASP A 32 -13.48 -4.89 -19.31
CA ASP A 32 -12.79 -6.16 -19.05
C ASP A 32 -12.03 -6.14 -17.73
N LEU A 33 -11.52 -4.94 -17.34
CA LEU A 33 -10.79 -4.70 -16.11
C LEU A 33 -11.30 -3.45 -15.42
N VAL A 34 -11.65 -3.59 -14.14
CA VAL A 34 -12.05 -2.49 -13.26
C VAL A 34 -11.06 -2.36 -12.11
N THR A 35 -10.48 -1.18 -11.93
CA THR A 35 -9.62 -0.90 -10.78
C THR A 35 -10.22 0.18 -9.90
N THR A 36 -9.93 0.13 -8.59
CA THR A 36 -10.31 1.21 -7.66
C THR A 36 -9.08 1.81 -6.99
N ALA A 37 -9.15 3.12 -6.71
CA ALA A 37 -8.15 3.88 -5.96
C ALA A 37 -8.84 5.02 -5.20
N VAL A 38 -9.88 4.67 -4.44
CA VAL A 38 -10.80 5.63 -3.79
C VAL A 38 -10.61 5.73 -2.28
N GLY A 39 -9.80 4.86 -1.71
CA GLY A 39 -9.62 4.69 -0.28
C GLY A 39 -10.56 3.63 0.32
N LEU A 40 -10.04 2.86 1.27
CA LEU A 40 -10.71 1.69 1.84
C LEU A 40 -12.12 1.98 2.37
N VAL A 41 -12.32 3.14 3.01
CA VAL A 41 -13.62 3.55 3.58
C VAL A 41 -14.68 3.88 2.53
N ILE A 42 -14.28 4.06 1.28
CA ILE A 42 -15.18 4.36 0.15
C ILE A 42 -15.63 3.10 -0.57
N LEU A 43 -14.87 1.99 -0.50
CA LEU A 43 -15.21 0.74 -1.18
C LEU A 43 -16.67 0.27 -0.94
N PRO A 44 -17.21 0.28 0.29
CA PRO A 44 -18.61 -0.08 0.52
C PRO A 44 -19.61 0.87 -0.15
N ARG A 45 -19.22 2.13 -0.39
CA ARG A 45 -20.11 3.13 -1.02
C ARG A 45 -20.23 2.95 -2.51
N ILE A 46 -19.19 2.45 -3.19
CA ILE A 46 -19.21 2.18 -4.63
C ILE A 46 -19.71 0.77 -4.96
N ALA A 47 -19.73 -0.13 -3.98
CA ALA A 47 -20.15 -1.52 -4.16
C ALA A 47 -21.55 -1.68 -4.77
N PRO A 48 -22.59 -0.89 -4.42
CA PRO A 48 -23.90 -0.98 -5.06
C PRO A 48 -23.86 -0.68 -6.56
N THR A 49 -23.09 0.31 -7.00
CA THR A 49 -22.94 0.64 -8.44
C THR A 49 -22.25 -0.50 -9.20
N ILE A 50 -21.23 -1.11 -8.60
CA ILE A 50 -20.53 -2.26 -9.16
C ILE A 50 -21.48 -3.47 -9.24
N ALA A 51 -22.28 -3.73 -8.20
CA ALA A 51 -23.24 -4.81 -8.20
C ALA A 51 -24.29 -4.64 -9.33
N GLN A 52 -24.80 -3.42 -9.52
CA GLN A 52 -25.73 -3.12 -10.63
C GLN A 52 -25.09 -3.36 -12.01
N ALA A 53 -23.81 -3.05 -12.15
CA ALA A 53 -23.10 -3.33 -13.41
C ALA A 53 -22.93 -4.84 -13.66
N ILE A 54 -22.69 -5.64 -12.62
CA ILE A 54 -22.63 -7.11 -12.71
C ILE A 54 -24.01 -7.69 -13.08
N GLU A 55 -25.08 -7.21 -12.43
CA GLU A 55 -26.45 -7.62 -12.77
C GLU A 55 -26.76 -7.28 -14.24
N LYS A 56 -26.40 -6.11 -14.71
CA LYS A 56 -26.57 -5.70 -16.10
C LYS A 56 -25.81 -6.58 -17.08
N ARG A 57 -24.58 -6.99 -16.78
CA ARG A 57 -23.82 -7.96 -17.59
C ARG A 57 -24.56 -9.29 -17.69
N MET A 58 -25.05 -9.79 -16.56
CA MET A 58 -25.82 -11.02 -16.49
C MET A 58 -27.10 -10.94 -17.34
N GLU A 59 -27.88 -9.86 -17.20
CA GLU A 59 -29.11 -9.62 -17.97
C GLU A 59 -28.85 -9.54 -19.47
N ASN A 60 -27.70 -8.97 -19.87
CA ASN A 60 -27.27 -8.88 -21.27
C ASN A 60 -26.66 -10.20 -21.79
N GLY A 61 -26.54 -11.22 -20.96
CA GLY A 61 -26.02 -12.54 -21.36
C GLY A 61 -24.49 -12.52 -21.66
N VAL A 62 -23.75 -11.55 -21.14
CA VAL A 62 -22.29 -11.43 -21.33
C VAL A 62 -21.60 -12.57 -20.61
N LYS A 63 -20.73 -13.31 -21.29
CA LYS A 63 -19.97 -14.45 -20.74
C LYS A 63 -18.46 -14.23 -20.73
N GLU A 64 -18.02 -13.13 -21.30
CA GLU A 64 -16.64 -12.71 -21.26
C GLU A 64 -16.26 -12.34 -19.81
N PRO A 65 -15.12 -12.85 -19.31
CA PRO A 65 -14.68 -12.55 -17.95
C PRO A 65 -14.42 -11.05 -17.74
N MET A 66 -14.74 -10.57 -16.54
CA MET A 66 -14.35 -9.24 -16.05
C MET A 66 -13.51 -9.39 -14.81
N ASN A 67 -12.45 -8.61 -14.66
CA ASN A 67 -11.62 -8.64 -13.48
C ASN A 67 -11.69 -7.33 -12.69
N MET A 68 -11.76 -7.44 -11.37
CA MET A 68 -11.77 -6.31 -10.43
C MET A 68 -10.55 -6.37 -9.53
N ILE A 69 -9.85 -5.23 -9.40
CA ILE A 69 -8.65 -5.10 -8.58
C ILE A 69 -8.74 -3.79 -7.79
N ALA A 70 -8.86 -3.88 -6.47
CA ALA A 70 -8.83 -2.71 -5.61
C ALA A 70 -7.36 -2.31 -5.32
N CYS A 71 -6.87 -1.30 -6.05
CA CYS A 71 -5.53 -0.74 -5.93
C CYS A 71 -5.43 0.22 -4.73
N GLU A 72 -5.78 -0.29 -3.55
CA GLU A 72 -5.85 0.47 -2.31
C GLU A 72 -4.62 0.18 -1.42
N ASN A 73 -4.25 1.13 -0.57
CA ASN A 73 -3.22 0.89 0.45
C ASN A 73 -3.81 0.10 1.64
N ALA A 74 -4.23 -1.13 1.37
CA ALA A 74 -4.92 -1.99 2.32
C ALA A 74 -4.54 -3.46 2.11
N ILE A 75 -4.60 -4.24 3.19
CA ILE A 75 -4.46 -5.70 3.10
C ILE A 75 -5.79 -6.27 2.59
N ARG A 76 -5.73 -7.04 1.49
CA ARG A 76 -6.90 -7.68 0.86
C ARG A 76 -8.04 -6.70 0.55
N GLY A 77 -7.70 -5.57 -0.10
CA GLY A 77 -8.66 -4.54 -0.48
C GLY A 77 -9.75 -5.06 -1.42
N THR A 78 -9.37 -5.89 -2.40
CA THR A 78 -10.33 -6.47 -3.36
C THR A 78 -11.24 -7.50 -2.69
N SER A 79 -10.74 -8.30 -1.75
CA SER A 79 -11.57 -9.21 -0.96
C SER A 79 -12.63 -8.45 -0.14
N GLN A 80 -12.28 -7.28 0.40
CA GLN A 80 -13.23 -6.41 1.11
C GLN A 80 -14.26 -5.81 0.15
N LEU A 81 -13.83 -5.36 -1.03
CA LEU A 81 -14.73 -4.89 -2.08
C LEU A 81 -15.68 -6.02 -2.53
N LYS A 82 -15.16 -7.23 -2.80
CA LYS A 82 -15.98 -8.41 -3.17
C LYS A 82 -17.08 -8.62 -2.15
N LYS A 83 -16.76 -8.65 -0.86
CA LYS A 83 -17.76 -8.82 0.20
C LYS A 83 -18.87 -7.79 0.10
N ALA A 84 -18.52 -6.51 -0.01
CA ALA A 84 -19.49 -5.42 -0.10
C ALA A 84 -20.34 -5.50 -1.39
N VAL A 85 -19.76 -5.91 -2.53
CA VAL A 85 -20.49 -6.12 -3.79
C VAL A 85 -21.49 -7.26 -3.64
N TYR A 86 -21.08 -8.40 -3.07
CA TYR A 86 -21.94 -9.57 -2.87
C TYR A 86 -23.14 -9.32 -1.94
N GLU A 87 -23.01 -8.38 -1.00
CA GLU A 87 -24.13 -7.93 -0.15
C GLU A 87 -25.22 -7.20 -0.96
N ASN A 88 -24.90 -6.72 -2.16
CA ASN A 88 -25.80 -5.97 -3.04
C ASN A 88 -26.25 -6.77 -4.28
N LEU A 89 -25.74 -7.98 -4.49
CA LEU A 89 -26.13 -8.85 -5.61
C LEU A 89 -27.33 -9.73 -5.25
N SER A 90 -28.19 -10.00 -6.26
CA SER A 90 -29.15 -11.08 -6.20
C SER A 90 -28.46 -12.45 -6.14
N ASP A 91 -29.20 -13.51 -5.81
CA ASP A 91 -28.60 -14.85 -5.82
C ASP A 91 -28.19 -15.29 -7.23
N ALA A 92 -28.91 -14.88 -8.27
CA ALA A 92 -28.52 -15.10 -9.66
C ALA A 92 -27.26 -14.28 -10.02
N GLY A 93 -27.18 -13.03 -9.58
CA GLY A 93 -26.02 -12.16 -9.76
C GLY A 93 -24.77 -12.71 -9.06
N LYS A 94 -24.91 -13.31 -7.86
CA LYS A 94 -23.78 -13.98 -7.17
C LYS A 94 -23.29 -15.19 -7.96
N ALA A 95 -24.20 -16.03 -8.45
CA ALA A 95 -23.83 -17.20 -9.27
C ALA A 95 -23.12 -16.77 -10.57
N TYR A 96 -23.61 -15.72 -11.22
CA TYR A 96 -22.96 -15.14 -12.39
C TYR A 96 -21.56 -14.58 -12.04
N ALA A 97 -21.44 -13.83 -10.94
CA ALA A 97 -20.17 -13.27 -10.50
C ALA A 97 -19.16 -14.37 -10.16
N ASP A 98 -19.59 -15.47 -9.53
CA ASP A 98 -18.71 -16.60 -9.23
C ASP A 98 -18.15 -17.26 -10.49
N GLU A 99 -18.86 -17.21 -11.62
CA GLU A 99 -18.43 -17.79 -12.88
C GLU A 99 -17.61 -16.81 -13.74
N TYR A 100 -18.04 -15.54 -13.86
CA TYR A 100 -17.51 -14.59 -14.85
C TYR A 100 -16.77 -13.39 -14.26
N VAL A 101 -16.77 -13.16 -12.93
CA VAL A 101 -16.10 -11.99 -12.35
C VAL A 101 -14.95 -12.40 -11.46
N GLY A 102 -13.74 -11.99 -11.85
CA GLY A 102 -12.54 -12.13 -11.02
C GLY A 102 -12.46 -11.00 -9.99
N PHE A 103 -12.06 -11.34 -8.76
CA PHE A 103 -11.73 -10.39 -7.71
C PHE A 103 -10.33 -10.71 -7.21
N ALA A 104 -9.33 -10.05 -7.76
CA ALA A 104 -7.93 -10.32 -7.45
C ALA A 104 -7.39 -9.29 -6.45
N ASP A 105 -6.93 -9.76 -5.31
CA ASP A 105 -6.20 -8.90 -4.37
C ASP A 105 -4.87 -8.45 -4.97
N CYS A 106 -4.40 -7.27 -4.57
CA CYS A 106 -3.12 -6.75 -5.02
C CYS A 106 -2.37 -6.01 -3.91
N ALA A 107 -1.08 -5.84 -4.14
CA ALA A 107 -0.23 -4.90 -3.41
C ALA A 107 0.23 -3.81 -4.38
N VAL A 108 0.04 -2.54 -4.00
CA VAL A 108 0.50 -1.39 -4.78
C VAL A 108 1.53 -0.61 -3.99
N ASP A 109 2.58 -0.15 -4.66
CA ASP A 109 3.61 0.71 -4.09
C ASP A 109 4.04 1.76 -5.10
N ARG A 110 3.65 3.00 -4.87
CA ARG A 110 4.12 4.20 -5.56
C ARG A 110 3.89 5.40 -4.67
N ILE A 111 4.89 6.26 -4.52
CA ILE A 111 4.71 7.52 -3.81
C ILE A 111 4.11 8.55 -4.77
N VAL A 112 2.99 9.13 -4.34
CA VAL A 112 2.29 10.22 -5.03
C VAL A 112 2.23 11.39 -4.05
N PRO A 113 3.17 12.35 -4.11
CA PRO A 113 3.16 13.49 -3.22
C PRO A 113 2.02 14.45 -3.55
N PRO A 114 1.53 15.20 -2.57
CA PRO A 114 0.53 16.24 -2.80
C PRO A 114 1.18 17.44 -3.51
N VAL A 115 1.09 17.49 -4.82
CA VAL A 115 1.56 18.62 -5.63
C VAL A 115 0.36 19.44 -6.08
N LYS A 116 0.46 20.77 -5.96
CA LYS A 116 -0.52 21.68 -6.56
C LYS A 116 -0.19 21.84 -8.04
N SER A 117 -1.11 21.42 -8.91
CA SER A 117 -1.06 21.69 -10.34
C SER A 117 -2.14 22.69 -10.73
N GLU A 118 -1.92 23.46 -11.81
CA GLU A 118 -2.94 24.30 -12.42
C GLU A 118 -4.06 23.47 -13.03
N ASN A 119 -3.73 22.28 -13.52
CA ASN A 119 -4.68 21.30 -14.01
C ASN A 119 -4.91 20.23 -12.94
N PHE A 120 -6.13 20.13 -12.42
CA PHE A 120 -6.48 19.22 -11.31
C PHE A 120 -6.37 17.72 -11.64
N ILE A 121 -6.26 17.35 -12.92
CA ILE A 121 -6.04 15.96 -13.35
C ILE A 121 -4.56 15.59 -13.50
N ASP A 122 -3.64 16.57 -13.40
CA ASP A 122 -2.22 16.27 -13.44
C ASP A 122 -1.80 15.61 -12.13
N VAL A 123 -0.99 14.56 -12.24
CA VAL A 123 -0.42 13.86 -11.09
C VAL A 123 1.09 13.83 -11.21
N VAL A 124 1.75 14.07 -10.09
CA VAL A 124 3.19 13.89 -9.97
C VAL A 124 3.46 12.60 -9.21
N VAL A 125 4.29 11.75 -9.76
CA VAL A 125 4.59 10.43 -9.19
C VAL A 125 6.09 10.17 -9.24
N GLU A 126 6.60 9.35 -8.34
CA GLU A 126 7.95 8.82 -8.50
C GLU A 126 8.04 7.85 -9.70
N GLU A 127 9.22 7.63 -10.23
CA GLU A 127 9.45 6.67 -11.31
C GLU A 127 9.16 5.24 -10.87
N TYR A 128 9.55 4.90 -9.64
CA TYR A 128 9.33 3.58 -9.08
C TYR A 128 7.85 3.27 -8.84
N PHE A 129 7.45 2.05 -9.18
CA PHE A 129 6.18 1.47 -8.79
C PHE A 129 6.28 -0.06 -8.67
N GLU A 130 5.39 -0.65 -7.89
CA GLU A 130 5.08 -2.08 -7.88
C GLU A 130 3.56 -2.24 -7.92
N TRP A 131 3.11 -3.20 -8.71
CA TRP A 131 1.72 -3.64 -8.76
C TRP A 131 1.70 -5.16 -8.85
N ASP A 132 1.70 -5.80 -7.69
CA ASP A 132 1.68 -7.25 -7.56
C ASP A 132 0.23 -7.71 -7.39
N VAL A 133 -0.26 -8.59 -8.29
CA VAL A 133 -1.66 -9.05 -8.33
C VAL A 133 -1.72 -10.56 -8.15
N GLU A 134 -2.59 -11.01 -7.24
CA GLU A 134 -2.79 -12.43 -6.95
C GLU A 134 -3.51 -13.14 -8.12
N LYS A 135 -2.82 -14.09 -8.77
CA LYS A 135 -3.35 -14.81 -9.94
C LYS A 135 -4.66 -15.53 -9.65
N SER A 136 -4.78 -16.14 -8.47
CA SER A 136 -5.92 -16.98 -8.11
C SER A 136 -7.26 -16.24 -8.09
N GLY A 137 -7.24 -14.91 -7.98
CA GLY A 137 -8.42 -14.06 -8.00
C GLY A 137 -8.89 -13.66 -9.40
N LEU A 138 -8.09 -13.91 -10.44
CA LEU A 138 -8.39 -13.52 -11.83
C LEU A 138 -9.20 -14.60 -12.56
N LYS A 139 -9.98 -14.17 -13.56
CA LYS A 139 -10.78 -15.00 -14.44
C LYS A 139 -10.34 -14.81 -15.90
N GLY A 140 -10.51 -15.86 -16.71
CA GLY A 140 -10.19 -15.84 -18.15
C GLY A 140 -8.68 -15.83 -18.43
N GLU A 141 -8.29 -15.25 -19.56
CA GLU A 141 -6.89 -15.01 -19.88
C GLU A 141 -6.30 -14.00 -18.91
N LEU A 142 -5.07 -14.31 -18.43
CA LEU A 142 -4.39 -13.41 -17.51
C LEU A 142 -3.96 -12.13 -18.24
N PRO A 143 -4.36 -10.95 -17.74
CA PRO A 143 -4.04 -9.71 -18.42
C PRO A 143 -2.53 -9.48 -18.48
N GLN A 144 -2.04 -9.08 -19.66
CA GLN A 144 -0.64 -8.72 -19.89
C GLN A 144 -0.54 -7.19 -19.86
N ILE A 145 -0.32 -6.62 -18.68
CA ILE A 145 -0.22 -5.17 -18.48
C ILE A 145 1.22 -4.86 -18.06
N GLU A 146 1.86 -3.94 -18.78
CA GLU A 146 3.20 -3.49 -18.43
C GLU A 146 3.23 -2.93 -17.01
N GLY A 147 4.15 -3.44 -16.20
CA GLY A 147 4.29 -3.04 -14.80
C GLY A 147 3.40 -3.78 -13.81
N MET A 148 2.48 -4.65 -14.26
CA MET A 148 1.75 -5.57 -13.40
C MET A 148 2.52 -6.88 -13.26
N THR A 149 2.75 -7.32 -12.02
CA THR A 149 3.37 -8.62 -11.72
C THR A 149 2.31 -9.56 -11.18
N LEU A 150 2.13 -10.72 -11.84
CA LEU A 150 1.23 -11.77 -11.38
C LEU A 150 1.97 -12.68 -10.39
N VAL A 151 1.41 -12.82 -9.18
CA VAL A 151 2.02 -13.57 -8.08
C VAL A 151 1.10 -14.68 -7.58
N ASP A 152 1.70 -15.77 -7.08
CA ASP A 152 0.96 -16.89 -6.51
C ASP A 152 0.69 -16.69 -5.00
N ASP A 153 1.61 -16.07 -4.27
CA ASP A 153 1.48 -15.72 -2.85
C ASP A 153 1.61 -14.21 -2.64
N LEU A 154 0.48 -13.51 -2.71
CA LEU A 154 0.43 -12.08 -2.51
C LEU A 154 0.82 -11.66 -1.08
N MET A 155 0.57 -12.52 -0.07
CA MET A 155 0.90 -12.17 1.32
C MET A 155 2.39 -12.00 1.53
N ALA A 156 3.22 -12.77 0.82
CA ALA A 156 4.67 -12.60 0.85
C ALA A 156 5.10 -11.19 0.39
N TYR A 157 4.47 -10.67 -0.66
CA TYR A 157 4.75 -9.33 -1.21
C TYR A 157 4.19 -8.21 -0.34
N ILE A 158 2.98 -8.39 0.22
CA ILE A 158 2.41 -7.45 1.19
C ILE A 158 3.32 -7.34 2.42
N GLU A 159 3.76 -8.46 2.98
CA GLU A 159 4.68 -8.45 4.12
C GLU A 159 6.07 -7.93 3.73
N ARG A 160 6.56 -8.21 2.52
CA ARG A 160 7.81 -7.61 2.02
C ARG A 160 7.74 -6.08 2.04
N LYS A 161 6.66 -5.50 1.52
CA LYS A 161 6.45 -4.05 1.56
C LYS A 161 6.33 -3.54 3.00
N LEU A 162 5.52 -4.22 3.83
CA LEU A 162 5.28 -3.82 5.21
C LEU A 162 6.57 -3.85 6.03
N PHE A 163 7.34 -4.93 5.94
CA PHE A 163 8.55 -5.17 6.74
C PHE A 163 9.78 -4.41 6.23
N THR A 164 9.82 -4.04 4.96
CA THR A 164 10.98 -3.35 4.39
C THR A 164 10.69 -1.86 4.25
N LEU A 165 9.80 -1.47 3.33
CA LEU A 165 9.52 -0.06 3.06
C LEU A 165 8.87 0.62 4.26
N ASN A 166 7.73 0.08 4.73
CA ASN A 166 6.94 0.75 5.76
C ASN A 166 7.68 0.79 7.11
N THR A 167 8.45 -0.26 7.43
CA THR A 167 9.30 -0.31 8.62
C THR A 167 10.41 0.72 8.54
N GLY A 168 11.22 0.69 7.47
CA GLY A 168 12.31 1.65 7.29
C GLY A 168 11.84 3.10 7.27
N HIS A 169 10.74 3.38 6.55
CA HIS A 169 10.14 4.71 6.45
C HIS A 169 9.70 5.25 7.81
N CYS A 170 9.01 4.40 8.57
CA CYS A 170 8.50 4.71 9.89
C CYS A 170 9.63 4.96 10.91
N ILE A 171 10.67 4.11 10.93
CA ILE A 171 11.83 4.29 11.81
C ILE A 171 12.57 5.58 11.46
N THR A 172 12.77 5.87 10.16
CA THR A 172 13.37 7.13 9.71
C THR A 172 12.59 8.33 10.22
N ALA A 173 11.25 8.27 10.14
CA ALA A 173 10.38 9.36 10.60
C ALA A 173 10.49 9.60 12.12
N TYR A 174 10.46 8.55 12.93
CA TYR A 174 10.54 8.69 14.39
C TYR A 174 11.90 9.16 14.86
N LEU A 175 12.97 8.62 14.31
CA LEU A 175 14.34 9.08 14.64
C LEU A 175 14.57 10.52 14.14
N GLY A 176 14.07 10.87 12.95
CA GLY A 176 14.12 12.23 12.43
C GLY A 176 13.36 13.21 13.33
N ASN A 177 12.16 12.84 13.77
CA ASN A 177 11.36 13.66 14.69
C ASN A 177 12.07 13.90 16.01
N LEU A 178 12.67 12.87 16.62
CA LEU A 178 13.45 12.99 17.87
C LEU A 178 14.63 13.96 17.74
N ARG A 179 15.17 14.15 16.54
CA ARG A 179 16.28 15.07 16.25
C ARG A 179 15.83 16.42 15.69
N GLY A 180 14.52 16.64 15.57
CA GLY A 180 13.96 17.86 15.00
C GLY A 180 14.24 18.02 13.50
N ILE A 181 14.49 16.91 12.78
CA ILE A 181 14.70 16.90 11.34
C ILE A 181 13.33 16.80 10.66
N PRO A 182 12.96 17.74 9.75
CA PRO A 182 11.58 17.88 9.30
C PRO A 182 11.15 16.87 8.22
N THR A 183 12.07 16.34 7.41
CA THR A 183 11.74 15.52 6.23
C THR A 183 12.55 14.22 6.19
N ILE A 184 11.99 13.20 5.53
CA ILE A 184 12.57 11.86 5.42
C ILE A 184 13.92 11.88 4.70
N ASP A 185 14.05 12.65 3.61
CA ASP A 185 15.30 12.78 2.85
C ASP A 185 16.44 13.33 3.68
N LYS A 186 16.15 14.33 4.54
CA LYS A 186 17.13 14.89 5.47
C LYS A 186 17.41 13.95 6.65
N ALA A 187 16.40 13.26 7.15
CA ALA A 187 16.57 12.30 8.23
C ALA A 187 17.45 11.11 7.82
N ILE A 188 17.22 10.54 6.63
CA ILE A 188 18.03 9.41 6.12
C ILE A 188 19.42 9.84 5.66
N ALA A 189 19.69 11.14 5.50
CA ALA A 189 21.02 11.68 5.22
C ALA A 189 21.91 11.76 6.48
N ASP A 190 21.32 11.74 7.67
CA ASP A 190 22.06 11.63 8.95
C ASP A 190 22.68 10.23 9.06
N GLU A 191 24.00 10.16 9.30
CA GLU A 191 24.77 8.91 9.28
C GLU A 191 24.31 7.89 10.34
N GLU A 192 23.94 8.36 11.52
CA GLU A 192 23.49 7.47 12.61
C GLU A 192 22.09 6.94 12.32
N ILE A 193 21.15 7.79 11.88
CA ILE A 193 19.81 7.37 11.47
C ILE A 193 19.93 6.38 10.31
N PHE A 194 20.73 6.66 9.30
CA PHE A 194 20.98 5.75 8.18
C PHE A 194 21.51 4.40 8.65
N GLY A 195 22.46 4.39 9.60
CA GLY A 195 23.00 3.16 10.19
C GLY A 195 21.92 2.30 10.84
N ILE A 196 21.11 2.92 11.73
CA ILE A 196 20.01 2.24 12.44
C ILE A 196 18.96 1.72 11.46
N VAL A 197 18.48 2.56 10.54
CA VAL A 197 17.43 2.19 9.57
C VAL A 197 17.91 1.06 8.66
N SER A 198 19.14 1.16 8.13
CA SER A 198 19.70 0.12 7.27
C SER A 198 19.85 -1.23 7.99
N ALA A 199 20.25 -1.21 9.25
CA ALA A 199 20.37 -2.42 10.07
C ALA A 199 18.97 -3.01 10.41
N ALA A 200 18.01 -2.18 10.82
CA ALA A 200 16.64 -2.61 11.09
C ALA A 200 15.99 -3.25 9.87
N MET A 201 16.17 -2.66 8.67
CA MET A 201 15.67 -3.22 7.43
C MET A 201 16.32 -4.57 7.08
N LYS A 202 17.60 -4.78 7.41
CA LYS A 202 18.28 -6.07 7.23
C LYS A 202 17.79 -7.12 8.24
N GLU A 203 17.59 -6.74 9.51
CA GLU A 203 17.00 -7.62 10.54
C GLU A 203 15.60 -8.09 10.13
N SER A 204 14.74 -7.17 9.73
CA SER A 204 13.41 -7.46 9.21
C SER A 204 13.46 -8.34 7.95
N GLY A 205 14.36 -8.01 7.01
CA GLY A 205 14.56 -8.77 5.78
C GLY A 205 15.03 -10.20 6.02
N ALA A 206 15.88 -10.43 7.01
CA ALA A 206 16.30 -11.77 7.39
C ALA A 206 15.10 -12.62 7.87
N GLY A 207 14.16 -12.03 8.61
CA GLY A 207 12.90 -12.67 9.00
C GLY A 207 12.04 -13.05 7.78
N LEU A 208 11.92 -12.17 6.80
CA LEU A 208 11.18 -12.42 5.54
C LEU A 208 11.80 -13.55 4.72
N ILE A 209 13.13 -13.55 4.58
CA ILE A 209 13.88 -14.61 3.87
C ILE A 209 13.62 -15.97 4.50
N LYS A 210 13.65 -16.05 5.84
CA LYS A 210 13.35 -17.29 6.56
C LYS A 210 11.90 -17.75 6.40
N LYS A 211 10.96 -16.78 6.41
CA LYS A 211 9.53 -17.07 6.34
C LYS A 211 9.06 -17.50 4.95
N TYR A 212 9.53 -16.81 3.91
CA TYR A 212 8.99 -16.93 2.54
C TYR A 212 9.99 -17.50 1.52
N GLY A 213 11.24 -17.72 1.93
CA GLY A 213 12.26 -18.21 1.01
C GLY A 213 12.70 -17.20 -0.04
N PHE A 214 12.58 -15.89 0.23
CA PHE A 214 13.08 -14.87 -0.69
C PHE A 214 14.57 -15.04 -0.92
N ASP A 215 14.99 -14.73 -2.15
CA ASP A 215 16.40 -14.68 -2.51
C ASP A 215 17.12 -13.56 -1.74
N PRO A 216 18.19 -13.85 -0.96
CA PRO A 216 18.85 -12.85 -0.12
C PRO A 216 19.46 -11.70 -0.91
N GLU A 217 20.02 -11.96 -2.10
CA GLU A 217 20.68 -10.93 -2.92
C GLU A 217 19.63 -9.98 -3.53
N LYS A 218 18.51 -10.55 -4.04
CA LYS A 218 17.40 -9.77 -4.56
C LYS A 218 16.77 -8.93 -3.46
N HIS A 219 16.63 -9.48 -2.24
CA HIS A 219 16.08 -8.73 -1.11
C HIS A 219 17.01 -7.60 -0.65
N ALA A 220 18.34 -7.84 -0.63
CA ALA A 220 19.32 -6.81 -0.33
C ALA A 220 19.29 -5.68 -1.38
N ALA A 221 19.15 -6.01 -2.67
CA ALA A 221 18.98 -5.04 -3.75
C ALA A 221 17.68 -4.22 -3.57
N TYR A 222 16.60 -4.88 -3.13
CA TYR A 222 15.33 -4.22 -2.81
C TYR A 222 15.47 -3.22 -1.67
N ILE A 223 16.13 -3.59 -0.56
CA ILE A 223 16.44 -2.68 0.57
C ILE A 223 17.22 -1.45 0.06
N LYS A 224 18.27 -1.66 -0.75
CA LYS A 224 19.08 -0.57 -1.31
C LYS A 224 18.22 0.38 -2.15
N LYS A 225 17.31 -0.16 -2.96
CA LYS A 225 16.36 0.61 -3.79
C LYS A 225 15.43 1.45 -2.93
N ILE A 226 14.85 0.88 -1.87
CA ILE A 226 13.97 1.59 -0.93
C ILE A 226 14.70 2.74 -0.22
N ILE A 227 15.93 2.51 0.25
CA ILE A 227 16.75 3.56 0.85
C ILE A 227 17.04 4.69 -0.16
N GLY A 228 17.30 4.35 -1.43
CA GLY A 228 17.44 5.33 -2.51
C GLY A 228 16.20 6.23 -2.65
N ARG A 229 14.99 5.66 -2.53
CA ARG A 229 13.73 6.41 -2.55
C ARG A 229 13.62 7.36 -1.36
N PHE A 230 14.01 6.94 -0.15
CA PHE A 230 14.02 7.82 1.03
C PHE A 230 14.95 9.03 0.87
N LYS A 231 16.04 8.87 0.13
CA LYS A 231 17.01 9.94 -0.15
C LYS A 231 16.54 10.92 -1.24
N ASN A 232 15.42 10.67 -1.90
CA ASN A 232 14.93 11.53 -2.99
C ASN A 232 14.35 12.84 -2.42
N PRO A 233 15.02 14.01 -2.63
CA PRO A 233 14.59 15.28 -2.06
C PRO A 233 13.32 15.83 -2.68
N TYR A 234 12.93 15.32 -3.85
CA TYR A 234 11.70 15.75 -4.53
C TYR A 234 10.44 15.20 -3.87
N LEU A 235 10.55 14.13 -3.06
CA LEU A 235 9.40 13.56 -2.38
C LEU A 235 8.94 14.43 -1.20
N GLN A 236 9.83 15.25 -0.62
CA GLN A 236 9.58 16.19 0.49
C GLN A 236 8.63 15.63 1.55
N ASP A 237 8.86 14.37 1.93
CA ASP A 237 7.97 13.64 2.80
C ASP A 237 8.21 14.04 4.26
N ASP A 238 7.19 14.65 4.88
CA ASP A 238 7.26 15.16 6.23
C ASP A 238 7.32 14.03 7.26
N VAL A 239 8.24 14.12 8.23
CA VAL A 239 8.40 13.10 9.30
C VAL A 239 7.13 12.98 10.16
N THR A 240 6.39 14.08 10.37
CA THR A 240 5.14 14.04 11.15
C THR A 240 4.02 13.37 10.37
N ARG A 241 3.95 13.53 9.05
CA ARG A 241 3.01 12.80 8.19
C ARG A 241 3.28 11.30 8.22
N VAL A 242 4.56 10.91 8.10
CA VAL A 242 4.96 9.50 8.11
C VAL A 242 4.83 8.90 9.51
N GLY A 243 5.15 9.67 10.57
CA GLY A 243 5.08 9.27 11.97
C GLY A 243 3.67 9.10 12.54
N ARG A 244 2.63 9.68 11.91
CA ARG A 244 1.25 9.65 12.41
C ARG A 244 0.75 8.26 12.78
N GLU A 245 -0.20 8.20 13.72
CA GLU A 245 -0.84 6.97 14.20
C GLU A 245 0.15 5.96 14.85
N PRO A 246 0.92 6.38 15.88
CA PRO A 246 1.94 5.53 16.48
C PRO A 246 1.38 4.29 17.15
N LEU A 247 0.21 4.35 17.81
CA LEU A 247 -0.41 3.19 18.47
C LEU A 247 -0.74 2.08 17.45
N ARG A 248 -1.25 2.44 16.26
CA ARG A 248 -1.49 1.48 15.20
C ARG A 248 -0.17 0.83 14.75
N LYS A 249 0.88 1.63 14.53
CA LYS A 249 2.19 1.14 14.06
C LYS A 249 2.94 0.30 15.08
N LEU A 250 2.67 0.50 16.36
CA LEU A 250 3.15 -0.31 17.48
C LEU A 250 2.25 -1.52 17.76
N SER A 251 1.19 -1.76 16.96
CA SER A 251 0.39 -2.96 17.14
C SER A 251 1.13 -4.23 16.72
N PRO A 252 0.80 -5.41 17.30
CA PRO A 252 1.46 -6.68 16.95
C PRO A 252 1.35 -7.09 15.48
N THR A 253 0.46 -6.48 14.73
CA THR A 253 0.17 -6.81 13.33
C THR A 253 0.72 -5.80 12.32
N ASP A 254 1.36 -4.72 12.80
CA ASP A 254 1.86 -3.65 11.95
C ASP A 254 3.41 -3.59 11.93
N ARG A 255 3.94 -2.63 11.23
CA ARG A 255 5.31 -2.44 10.70
C ARG A 255 6.45 -2.33 11.70
N LEU A 256 6.19 -2.08 12.98
CA LEU A 256 7.25 -2.05 14.00
C LEU A 256 7.36 -3.38 14.76
N ILE A 257 6.24 -3.90 15.23
CA ILE A 257 6.23 -5.08 16.08
C ILE A 257 6.18 -6.38 15.28
N LYS A 258 5.37 -6.46 14.21
CA LYS A 258 5.24 -7.69 13.43
C LYS A 258 6.57 -8.17 12.81
N PRO A 259 7.39 -7.29 12.14
CA PRO A 259 8.69 -7.72 11.63
C PRO A 259 9.66 -8.14 12.73
N MET A 260 9.68 -7.42 13.86
CA MET A 260 10.51 -7.74 15.02
C MET A 260 10.14 -9.12 15.58
N MET A 261 8.85 -9.39 15.84
CA MET A 261 8.38 -10.70 16.32
C MET A 261 8.65 -11.81 15.31
N THR A 262 8.54 -11.53 14.03
CA THR A 262 8.85 -12.50 12.97
C THR A 262 10.33 -12.88 13.00
N ALA A 263 11.24 -11.91 13.02
CA ALA A 263 12.68 -12.17 13.07
C ALA A 263 13.08 -12.88 14.38
N ALA A 264 12.60 -12.40 15.54
CA ALA A 264 12.84 -13.02 16.84
C ALA A 264 12.33 -14.45 16.92
N GLY A 265 11.17 -14.76 16.30
CA GLY A 265 10.61 -16.12 16.24
C GLY A 265 11.51 -17.12 15.50
N TYR A 266 12.39 -16.65 14.63
CA TYR A 266 13.44 -17.45 13.98
C TYR A 266 14.80 -17.38 14.69
N GLY A 267 14.88 -16.77 15.87
CA GLY A 267 16.13 -16.59 16.63
C GLY A 267 17.12 -15.60 15.99
N LEU A 268 16.63 -14.67 15.17
CA LEU A 268 17.43 -13.64 14.50
C LEU A 268 17.54 -12.38 15.36
N PRO A 269 18.61 -11.58 15.22
CA PRO A 269 18.77 -10.32 15.94
C PRO A 269 17.68 -9.31 15.55
N VAL A 270 17.31 -8.45 16.52
CA VAL A 270 16.25 -7.44 16.37
C VAL A 270 16.61 -6.11 17.05
N ASP A 271 17.88 -5.89 17.34
CA ASP A 271 18.36 -4.77 18.16
C ASP A 271 17.96 -3.42 17.56
N HIS A 272 18.10 -3.25 16.25
CA HIS A 272 17.79 -2.00 15.57
C HIS A 272 16.28 -1.82 15.34
N LEU A 273 15.52 -2.92 15.19
CA LEU A 273 14.06 -2.88 15.20
C LEU A 273 13.52 -2.42 16.56
N VAL A 274 14.15 -2.87 17.66
CA VAL A 274 13.82 -2.41 19.02
C VAL A 274 14.10 -0.91 19.17
N ILE A 275 15.24 -0.41 18.67
CA ILE A 275 15.55 1.04 18.67
C ILE A 275 14.44 1.80 17.93
N GLY A 276 14.03 1.33 16.76
CA GLY A 276 12.96 1.95 15.97
C GLY A 276 11.61 1.97 16.68
N ALA A 277 11.25 0.89 17.38
CA ALA A 277 10.04 0.82 18.19
C ALA A 277 10.14 1.74 19.41
N GLY A 278 11.31 1.81 20.06
CA GLY A 278 11.60 2.75 21.15
C GLY A 278 11.45 4.20 20.71
N ALA A 279 11.97 4.56 19.54
CA ALA A 279 11.80 5.90 18.99
C ALA A 279 10.32 6.27 18.77
N ALA A 280 9.48 5.31 18.37
CA ALA A 280 8.05 5.53 18.23
C ALA A 280 7.33 5.82 19.56
N LEU A 281 7.80 5.26 20.69
CA LEU A 281 7.25 5.53 22.01
C LEU A 281 7.50 6.99 22.45
N HIS A 282 8.55 7.62 21.95
CA HIS A 282 8.87 9.02 22.24
C HIS A 282 8.26 10.02 21.24
N TYR A 283 7.45 9.54 20.29
CA TYR A 283 6.82 10.43 19.33
C TYR A 283 5.71 11.24 20.02
N ASP A 284 5.91 12.56 20.09
CA ASP A 284 4.98 13.50 20.67
C ASP A 284 4.56 14.54 19.63
N ASN A 285 3.31 14.42 19.17
CA ASN A 285 2.70 15.33 18.22
C ASN A 285 1.27 15.67 18.68
N PRO A 286 1.02 16.91 19.13
CA PRO A 286 -0.27 17.32 19.66
C PRO A 286 -1.40 17.31 18.61
N ASN A 287 -1.06 17.27 17.32
CA ASN A 287 -2.04 17.19 16.22
C ASN A 287 -2.40 15.74 15.85
N ASP A 288 -1.76 14.74 16.47
CA ASP A 288 -2.05 13.31 16.25
C ASP A 288 -2.71 12.70 17.48
N LYS A 289 -3.98 12.35 17.37
CA LYS A 289 -4.77 11.78 18.50
C LYS A 289 -4.13 10.54 19.10
N GLN A 290 -3.52 9.67 18.28
CA GLN A 290 -2.86 8.46 18.78
C GLN A 290 -1.52 8.78 19.46
N SER A 291 -0.83 9.85 19.04
CA SER A 291 0.35 10.33 19.72
C SER A 291 -0.01 10.87 21.11
N VAL A 292 -1.03 11.71 21.21
CA VAL A 292 -1.52 12.22 22.49
C VAL A 292 -1.92 11.06 23.42
N GLU A 293 -2.73 10.12 22.94
CA GLU A 293 -3.14 8.93 23.71
C GLU A 293 -1.93 8.09 24.17
N LEU A 294 -0.92 7.94 23.31
CA LEU A 294 0.31 7.21 23.63
C LEU A 294 1.07 7.89 24.79
N GLN A 295 1.25 9.21 24.72
CA GLN A 295 1.96 9.96 25.76
C GLN A 295 1.19 9.97 27.10
N GLU A 296 -0.14 10.06 27.05
CA GLU A 296 -0.97 9.91 28.25
C GLU A 296 -0.80 8.54 28.92
N LYS A 297 -0.78 7.46 28.13
CA LYS A 297 -0.55 6.10 28.66
C LYS A 297 0.84 5.92 29.26
N ILE A 298 1.86 6.48 28.64
CA ILE A 298 3.23 6.42 29.15
C ILE A 298 3.34 7.22 30.46
N GLY A 299 2.81 8.44 30.50
CA GLY A 299 2.83 9.30 31.69
C GLY A 299 2.02 8.71 32.87
N ALA A 300 0.99 7.91 32.61
CA ALA A 300 0.21 7.24 33.64
C ALA A 300 0.91 6.00 34.27
N GLN A 301 1.96 5.48 33.63
CA GLN A 301 2.72 4.31 34.10
C GLN A 301 4.06 4.68 34.77
N GLY A 302 4.50 5.92 34.66
CA GLY A 302 5.70 6.48 35.27
C GLY A 302 5.38 7.35 36.45
#